data_48aa6bff05a16a96a095ef57eb35d788
#
_entry.id   48aa6bff05a16a96a095ef57eb35d788
#
_cell.length_a   1.000
_cell.length_b   1.000
_cell.length_c   1.000
_cell.angle_alpha   90.00
_cell.angle_beta   90.00
_cell.angle_gamma   90.00
#
_symmetry.space_group_name_H-M   'P 1'
#
loop_
_entity.id
_entity.type
_entity.pdbx_description
1 polymer ?
#
loop_
_entity_poly.entity_id
_entity_poly.type
_entity_poly.pdbx_seq_one_letter_code
_entity_poly.pdbx_strand_id
1 'polypeptide(L)' 'MQVKLTIGERLKDLRVVKKLTLEQLSTEVGISKSALGKYESDNGKDISPYSILLLADYYGVSCDYLM' A
#
# COMPACT_ATOMS: atom_id res chain seq x y z
N MET A 1 -7.00 -9.66 -22.86
CA MET A 1 -7.28 -8.40 -22.17
C MET A 1 -6.43 -8.33 -20.90
N GLN A 2 -5.73 -7.24 -20.73
CA GLN A 2 -4.92 -7.06 -19.53
C GLN A 2 -5.71 -6.27 -18.49
N VAL A 3 -5.72 -6.80 -17.27
CA VAL A 3 -6.30 -6.07 -16.14
C VAL A 3 -5.15 -5.36 -15.44
N LYS A 4 -5.19 -4.04 -15.45
CA LYS A 4 -4.16 -3.24 -14.81
C LYS A 4 -4.60 -2.92 -13.40
N LEU A 5 -3.83 -3.40 -12.43
CA LEU A 5 -4.13 -3.13 -11.03
C LEU A 5 -3.80 -1.67 -10.68
N THR A 6 -4.64 -1.09 -9.85
CA THR A 6 -4.37 0.24 -9.30
C THR A 6 -3.37 0.14 -8.16
N ILE A 7 -2.82 1.29 -7.75
CA ILE A 7 -1.92 1.35 -6.58
C ILE A 7 -2.61 0.75 -5.36
N GLY A 8 -3.86 1.12 -5.12
CA GLY A 8 -4.60 0.62 -3.97
C GLY A 8 -4.76 -0.90 -3.98
N GLU A 9 -5.05 -1.46 -5.15
CA GLU A 9 -5.19 -2.90 -5.28
C GLU A 9 -3.87 -3.62 -5.05
N ARG A 10 -2.77 -3.08 -5.56
CA ARG A 10 -1.45 -3.66 -5.34
C ARG A 10 -1.04 -3.62 -3.88
N LEU A 11 -1.31 -2.50 -3.21
CA LEU A 11 -1.03 -2.37 -1.78
C LEU A 11 -1.84 -3.39 -0.97
N LYS A 12 -3.11 -3.54 -1.29
CA LYS A 12 -3.96 -4.48 -0.60
C LYS A 12 -3.48 -5.93 -0.82
N ASP A 13 -3.12 -6.26 -2.05
CA ASP A 13 -2.62 -7.61 -2.36
C ASP A 13 -1.36 -7.92 -1.55
N LEU A 14 -0.42 -6.99 -1.49
CA LEU A 14 0.82 -7.18 -0.73
C LEU A 14 0.52 -7.39 0.76
N ARG A 15 -0.42 -6.59 1.29
CA ARG A 15 -0.80 -6.72 2.69
C ARG A 15 -1.44 -8.08 2.96
N VAL A 16 -2.34 -8.52 2.10
CA VAL A 16 -3.05 -9.79 2.26
C VAL A 16 -2.07 -10.96 2.16
N VAL A 17 -1.12 -10.89 1.23
CA VAL A 17 -0.10 -11.94 1.08
C VAL A 17 0.72 -12.08 2.36
N LYS A 18 1.02 -10.97 3.04
CA LYS A 18 1.73 -10.98 4.31
C LYS A 18 0.82 -11.27 5.51
N LYS A 19 -0.47 -11.44 5.27
CA LYS A 19 -1.46 -11.75 6.31
C LYS A 19 -1.52 -10.68 7.39
N LEU A 20 -1.40 -9.40 6.98
CA LEU A 20 -1.44 -8.28 7.90
C LEU A 20 -2.81 -7.61 7.88
N THR A 21 -3.26 -7.16 9.06
CA THR A 21 -4.39 -6.25 9.14
C THR A 21 -3.88 -4.83 8.90
N LEU A 22 -4.80 -3.90 8.62
CA LEU A 22 -4.42 -2.48 8.49
C LEU A 22 -3.79 -1.97 9.78
N GLU A 23 -4.29 -2.41 10.92
CA GLU A 23 -3.75 -1.99 12.21
C GLU A 23 -2.31 -2.48 12.40
N GLN A 24 -2.04 -3.74 12.05
CA GLN A 24 -0.69 -4.29 12.13
C GLN A 24 0.26 -3.55 11.20
N LEU A 25 -0.17 -3.30 9.97
CA LEU A 25 0.65 -2.57 9.01
C LEU A 25 0.92 -1.15 9.51
N SER A 26 -0.09 -0.49 10.06
CA SER A 26 0.07 0.86 10.62
C SER A 26 1.19 0.90 11.66
N THR A 27 1.22 -0.09 12.55
CA THR A 27 2.24 -0.20 13.57
C THR A 27 3.63 -0.39 12.95
N GLU A 28 3.71 -1.19 11.88
CA GLU A 28 4.99 -1.52 11.26
C GLU A 28 5.58 -0.36 10.46
N VAL A 29 4.76 0.38 9.73
CA VAL A 29 5.28 1.43 8.84
C VAL A 29 5.13 2.84 9.39
N GLY A 30 4.40 3.01 10.48
CA GLY A 30 4.22 4.34 11.07
C GLY A 30 3.27 5.25 10.31
N ILE A 31 2.39 4.67 9.49
CA ILE A 31 1.35 5.41 8.78
C ILE A 31 0.01 5.06 9.45
N SER A 32 -0.86 6.05 9.65
CA SER A 32 -2.11 5.80 10.35
C SER A 32 -2.98 4.77 9.62
N LYS A 33 -3.73 4.01 10.40
CA LYS A 33 -4.67 3.02 9.85
C LYS A 33 -5.66 3.66 8.89
N SER A 34 -6.15 4.86 9.24
CA SER A 34 -7.10 5.59 8.39
C SER A 34 -6.49 5.94 7.04
N ALA A 35 -5.23 6.40 7.04
CA ALA A 35 -4.53 6.74 5.80
C ALA A 35 -4.30 5.49 4.95
N LEU A 36 -3.87 4.40 5.57
CA LEU A 36 -3.64 3.14 4.86
C LEU A 36 -4.92 2.61 4.22
N GLY A 37 -6.02 2.63 4.97
CA GLY A 37 -7.31 2.20 4.45
C GLY A 37 -7.74 3.04 3.26
N LYS A 38 -7.50 4.34 3.34
CA LYS A 38 -7.83 5.26 2.26
C LYS A 38 -6.98 5.00 1.03
N TYR A 39 -5.68 4.74 1.22
CA TYR A 39 -4.81 4.41 0.10
C TYR A 39 -5.27 3.17 -0.65
N GLU A 40 -5.77 2.17 0.07
CA GLU A 40 -6.25 0.94 -0.56
C GLU A 40 -7.62 1.13 -1.23
N SER A 41 -8.51 1.91 -0.61
CA SER A 41 -9.87 2.08 -1.14
C SER A 41 -9.98 3.13 -2.22
N ASP A 42 -9.16 4.19 -2.17
CA ASP A 42 -9.19 5.28 -3.14
C ASP A 42 -8.13 5.12 -4.23
N ASN A 43 -7.66 3.90 -4.43
CA ASN A 43 -6.68 3.57 -5.46
C ASN A 43 -5.37 4.36 -5.33
N GLY A 44 -5.01 4.74 -4.10
CA GLY A 44 -3.79 5.47 -3.85
C GLY A 44 -3.83 6.93 -4.29
N LYS A 45 -5.03 7.47 -4.50
CA LYS A 45 -5.20 8.82 -5.04
C LYS A 45 -4.47 9.89 -4.24
N ASP A 46 -4.52 9.79 -2.91
CA ASP A 46 -3.94 10.79 -2.02
C ASP A 46 -2.64 10.34 -1.38
N ILE A 47 -2.05 9.25 -1.89
CA ILE A 47 -0.81 8.75 -1.30
C ILE A 47 0.35 9.68 -1.62
N SER A 48 1.12 10.05 -0.58
CA SER A 48 2.29 10.89 -0.77
C SER A 48 3.47 10.08 -1.27
N PRO A 49 4.46 10.72 -1.95
CA PRO A 49 5.68 10.02 -2.36
C PRO A 49 6.40 9.38 -1.16
N TYR A 50 6.38 10.04 -0.02
CA TYR A 50 6.99 9.51 1.20
C TYR A 50 6.33 8.20 1.64
N SER A 51 5.00 8.16 1.62
CA SER A 51 4.26 6.95 1.97
C SER A 51 4.52 5.82 0.98
N ILE A 52 4.63 6.13 -0.31
CA ILE A 52 4.99 5.14 -1.33
C ILE A 52 6.34 4.53 -1.02
N LEU A 53 7.33 5.37 -0.68
CA LEU A 53 8.67 4.88 -0.34
C LEU A 53 8.66 3.97 0.88
N LEU A 54 7.94 4.36 1.92
CA LEU A 54 7.84 3.56 3.14
C LEU A 54 7.23 2.19 2.86
N LEU A 55 6.14 2.17 2.09
CA LEU A 55 5.44 0.94 1.80
C LEU A 55 6.25 0.05 0.85
N ALA A 56 6.87 0.64 -0.16
CA ALA A 56 7.72 -0.12 -1.08
C ALA A 56 8.87 -0.77 -0.34
N ASP A 57 9.52 -0.01 0.54
CA ASP A 57 10.63 -0.52 1.35
C ASP A 57 10.17 -1.66 2.26
N TYR A 58 9.05 -1.46 2.93
CA TYR A 58 8.50 -2.48 3.84
C TYR A 58 8.18 -3.78 3.11
N TYR A 59 7.56 -3.67 1.94
CA TYR A 59 7.18 -4.85 1.17
C TYR A 59 8.32 -5.42 0.31
N GLY A 60 9.45 -4.73 0.23
CA GLY A 60 10.59 -5.20 -0.55
C GLY A 60 10.35 -5.13 -2.05
N VAL A 61 9.57 -4.16 -2.51
CA VAL A 61 9.28 -3.97 -3.93
C VAL A 61 9.73 -2.57 -4.35
N SER A 62 9.84 -2.35 -5.66
CA SER A 62 10.21 -1.03 -6.17
C SER A 62 9.01 -0.09 -6.12
N CYS A 63 9.28 1.22 -6.08
CA CYS A 63 8.22 2.21 -6.20
C CYS A 63 7.51 2.07 -7.55
N ASP A 64 8.26 1.74 -8.60
CA ASP A 64 7.68 1.53 -9.93
C ASP A 64 6.66 0.40 -9.93
N TYR A 65 6.89 -0.64 -9.14
CA TYR A 65 5.94 -1.74 -9.03
C TYR A 65 4.60 -1.26 -8.48
N LEU A 66 4.64 -0.36 -7.48
CA LEU A 66 3.41 0.17 -6.88
C LEU A 66 2.70 1.16 -7.79
N MET A 67 3.43 1.87 -8.59
CA MET A 67 2.88 2.88 -9.50
C MET A 67 2.53 2.30 -10.84
#